data_45826611a3de9c0b6e18e9359ad5e170
#
_entry.id   45826611a3de9c0b6e18e9359ad5e170
#
_cell.length_a   1.000
_cell.length_b   1.000
_cell.length_c   1.000
_cell.angle_alpha   90.00
_cell.angle_beta   90.00
_cell.angle_gamma   90.00
#
_symmetry.space_group_name_H-M   'P 1'
#
loop_
_entity.id
_entity.type
_entity.pdbx_description
1 polymer ?
#
loop_
_entity_poly.entity_id
_entity_poly.type
_entity_poly.pdbx_seq_one_letter_code
_entity_poly.pdbx_strand_id
1 'polypeptide(L)'
;PEPDARALCGKIAENYGISADKIIVGNGAVELLYILCHILKPKNALIVSPGFSEYERAAKASGANINYVMLSEKQEFNSPMRDLIVNIKGNDILFIGNPNNPTGTLFTVEDMELLIEHAENNGCFVVVDESFMDFIKTSEAFSVLPLVEKYHNLFVLHSLTKFYALPGLR
;
A
#
# COMPACT_ATOMS: atom_id res chain seq x y z
N PRO A 1 -17.35 21.23 9.85
CA PRO A 1 -16.53 20.16 9.25
C PRO A 1 -17.36 19.43 8.20
N GLU A 2 -16.80 19.19 7.03
CA GLU A 2 -17.44 18.40 5.98
C GLU A 2 -17.40 16.91 6.38
N PRO A 3 -18.54 16.19 6.40
CA PRO A 3 -18.56 14.79 6.82
C PRO A 3 -17.74 13.86 5.93
N ASP A 4 -17.62 14.20 4.65
CA ASP A 4 -16.97 13.41 3.60
C ASP A 4 -15.63 13.99 3.11
N ALA A 5 -15.14 15.04 3.78
CA ALA A 5 -13.85 15.70 3.51
C ALA A 5 -13.60 16.04 2.01
N ARG A 6 -14.65 16.42 1.26
CA ARG A 6 -14.58 16.70 -0.19
C ARG A 6 -13.51 17.72 -0.57
N ALA A 7 -13.39 18.80 0.23
CA ALA A 7 -12.39 19.84 -0.04
C ALA A 7 -10.97 19.27 0.08
N LEU A 8 -10.71 18.38 1.05
CA LEU A 8 -9.42 17.71 1.20
C LEU A 8 -9.16 16.72 0.05
N CYS A 9 -10.14 15.87 -0.29
CA CYS A 9 -10.04 14.96 -1.43
C CYS A 9 -9.76 15.72 -2.74
N GLY A 10 -10.43 16.86 -2.97
CA GLY A 10 -10.18 17.71 -4.13
C GLY A 10 -8.75 18.25 -4.19
N LYS A 11 -8.19 18.67 -3.04
CA LYS A 11 -6.81 19.15 -2.98
C LYS A 11 -5.78 18.04 -3.17
N ILE A 12 -6.03 16.85 -2.63
CA ILE A 12 -5.20 15.67 -2.86
C ILE A 12 -5.25 15.29 -4.35
N ALA A 13 -6.44 15.24 -4.95
CA ALA A 13 -6.65 14.97 -6.37
C ALA A 13 -5.85 15.91 -7.27
N GLU A 14 -5.94 17.22 -7.00
CA GLU A 14 -5.20 18.26 -7.73
C GLU A 14 -3.68 18.09 -7.60
N ASN A 15 -3.19 17.77 -6.37
CA ASN A 15 -1.76 17.66 -6.10
C ASN A 15 -1.11 16.43 -6.74
N TYR A 16 -1.83 15.30 -6.77
CA TYR A 16 -1.30 14.03 -7.26
C TYR A 16 -1.80 13.65 -8.67
N GLY A 17 -2.68 14.45 -9.27
CA GLY A 17 -3.17 14.22 -10.63
C GLY A 17 -4.06 12.97 -10.77
N ILE A 18 -4.82 12.63 -9.73
CA ILE A 18 -5.76 11.49 -9.71
C ILE A 18 -7.19 11.98 -9.51
N SER A 19 -8.18 11.14 -9.85
CA SER A 19 -9.60 11.47 -9.70
C SER A 19 -10.02 11.52 -8.22
N ALA A 20 -10.79 12.55 -7.84
CA ALA A 20 -11.20 12.76 -6.44
C ALA A 20 -12.13 11.65 -5.91
N ASP A 21 -12.88 10.99 -6.79
CA ASP A 21 -13.74 9.85 -6.46
C ASP A 21 -12.96 8.56 -6.15
N LYS A 22 -11.67 8.53 -6.44
CA LYS A 22 -10.72 7.47 -6.08
C LYS A 22 -10.03 7.69 -4.75
N ILE A 23 -10.36 8.77 -4.04
CA ILE A 23 -9.71 9.14 -2.78
C ILE A 23 -10.66 8.93 -1.61
N ILE A 24 -10.19 8.24 -0.60
CA ILE A 24 -10.83 8.13 0.71
C ILE A 24 -9.88 8.66 1.79
N VAL A 25 -10.40 9.44 2.72
CA VAL A 25 -9.64 9.92 3.88
C VAL A 25 -10.13 9.28 5.16
N GLY A 26 -9.22 9.06 6.10
CA GLY A 26 -9.51 8.45 7.40
C GLY A 26 -8.66 9.06 8.51
N ASN A 27 -8.91 8.66 9.74
CA ASN A 27 -8.17 9.09 10.94
C ASN A 27 -6.77 8.45 11.00
N GLY A 28 -5.98 8.71 9.95
CA GLY A 28 -4.67 8.13 9.69
C GLY A 28 -4.74 6.83 8.89
N ALA A 29 -3.60 6.49 8.31
CA ALA A 29 -3.44 5.34 7.43
C ALA A 29 -3.84 4.01 8.09
N VAL A 30 -3.62 3.87 9.40
CA VAL A 30 -3.95 2.65 10.15
C VAL A 30 -5.45 2.36 10.15
N GLU A 31 -6.30 3.39 10.36
CA GLU A 31 -7.75 3.20 10.29
C GLU A 31 -8.18 2.63 8.94
N LEU A 32 -7.62 3.18 7.85
CA LEU A 32 -7.93 2.71 6.49
C LEU A 32 -7.51 1.24 6.27
N LEU A 33 -6.38 0.81 6.83
CA LEU A 33 -5.95 -0.59 6.79
C LEU A 33 -6.98 -1.53 7.44
N TYR A 34 -7.45 -1.18 8.64
CA TYR A 34 -8.46 -1.97 9.35
C TYR A 34 -9.80 -1.99 8.62
N ILE A 35 -10.25 -0.85 8.11
CA ILE A 35 -11.49 -0.75 7.32
C ILE A 35 -11.38 -1.63 6.06
N LEU A 36 -10.27 -1.54 5.33
CA LEU A 36 -10.03 -2.31 4.12
C LEU A 36 -10.08 -3.81 4.41
N CYS A 37 -9.35 -4.28 5.42
CA CYS A 37 -9.37 -5.68 5.83
C CYS A 37 -10.76 -6.14 6.28
N HIS A 38 -11.51 -5.29 6.96
CA HIS A 38 -12.88 -5.60 7.40
C HIS A 38 -13.85 -5.73 6.22
N ILE A 39 -13.69 -4.92 5.18
CA ILE A 39 -14.52 -4.97 3.96
C ILE A 39 -14.15 -6.16 3.10
N LEU A 40 -12.87 -6.36 2.80
CA LEU A 40 -12.38 -7.41 1.91
C LEU A 40 -12.45 -8.81 2.55
N LYS A 41 -12.32 -8.90 3.88
CA LYS A 41 -12.32 -10.16 4.65
C LYS A 41 -11.40 -11.24 4.04
N PRO A 42 -10.11 -10.91 3.82
CA PRO A 42 -9.18 -11.85 3.22
C PRO A 42 -9.04 -13.09 4.10
N LYS A 43 -8.96 -14.27 3.48
CA LYS A 43 -8.65 -15.54 4.18
C LYS A 43 -7.16 -15.70 4.39
N ASN A 44 -6.37 -15.26 3.40
CA ASN A 44 -4.91 -15.33 3.42
C ASN A 44 -4.32 -13.97 3.02
N ALA A 45 -3.40 -13.48 3.83
CA ALA A 45 -2.69 -12.23 3.59
C ALA A 45 -1.18 -12.49 3.42
N LEU A 46 -0.60 -11.99 2.35
CA LEU A 46 0.84 -11.98 2.09
C LEU A 46 1.44 -10.67 2.56
N ILE A 47 2.51 -10.73 3.35
CA ILE A 47 3.17 -9.55 3.91
C ILE A 47 4.66 -9.61 3.64
N VAL A 48 5.22 -8.51 3.13
CA VAL A 48 6.68 -8.34 3.02
C VAL A 48 7.25 -8.06 4.40
N SER A 49 8.23 -8.87 4.83
CA SER A 49 8.82 -8.76 6.17
C SER A 49 10.36 -8.70 6.10
N PRO A 50 11.03 -7.82 6.89
CA PRO A 50 10.42 -6.92 7.85
C PRO A 50 9.59 -5.82 7.20
N GLY A 51 8.48 -5.47 7.81
CA GLY A 51 7.52 -4.48 7.33
C GLY A 51 6.78 -3.79 8.49
N PHE A 52 5.87 -2.89 8.16
CA PHE A 52 5.07 -2.19 9.17
C PHE A 52 4.11 -3.15 9.87
N SER A 53 4.20 -3.24 11.19
CA SER A 53 3.48 -4.24 12.00
C SER A 53 1.95 -4.15 11.93
N GLU A 54 1.41 -2.99 11.55
CA GLU A 54 -0.05 -2.81 11.46
C GLU A 54 -0.67 -3.58 10.27
N TYR A 55 0.10 -3.94 9.23
CA TYR A 55 -0.43 -4.81 8.16
C TYR A 55 -0.88 -6.17 8.75
N GLU A 56 0.01 -6.79 9.53
CA GLU A 56 -0.27 -8.06 10.20
C GLU A 56 -1.44 -7.94 11.17
N ARG A 57 -1.45 -6.88 11.98
CA ARG A 57 -2.50 -6.65 12.98
C ARG A 57 -3.87 -6.47 12.32
N ALA A 58 -3.95 -5.64 11.28
CA ALA A 58 -5.20 -5.41 10.56
C ALA A 58 -5.72 -6.68 9.87
N ALA A 59 -4.83 -7.44 9.21
CA ALA A 59 -5.19 -8.70 8.56
C ALA A 59 -5.65 -9.75 9.60
N LYS A 60 -4.93 -9.93 10.71
CA LYS A 60 -5.34 -10.84 11.79
C LYS A 60 -6.68 -10.45 12.43
N ALA A 61 -6.93 -9.15 12.59
CA ALA A 61 -8.19 -8.66 13.15
C ALA A 61 -9.40 -8.99 12.26
N SER A 62 -9.19 -9.15 10.96
CA SER A 62 -10.22 -9.63 10.01
C SER A 62 -10.33 -11.16 9.91
N GLY A 63 -9.46 -11.89 10.61
CA GLY A 63 -9.44 -13.36 10.63
C GLY A 63 -8.53 -14.01 9.58
N ALA A 64 -7.66 -13.24 8.92
CA ALA A 64 -6.76 -13.77 7.89
C ALA A 64 -5.62 -14.62 8.47
N ASN A 65 -5.24 -15.67 7.75
CA ASN A 65 -3.96 -16.35 7.90
C ASN A 65 -2.86 -15.48 7.29
N ILE A 66 -1.68 -15.46 7.93
CA ILE A 66 -0.58 -14.62 7.49
C ILE A 66 0.51 -15.46 6.85
N ASN A 67 0.89 -15.10 5.64
CA ASN A 67 2.03 -15.60 4.91
C ASN A 67 3.07 -14.48 4.76
N TYR A 68 4.36 -14.80 4.73
CA TYR A 68 5.41 -13.81 4.62
C TYR A 68 6.33 -14.07 3.43
N VAL A 69 6.71 -12.98 2.77
CA VAL A 69 7.92 -12.95 1.94
C VAL A 69 9.01 -12.25 2.76
N MET A 70 10.05 -13.01 3.11
CA MET A 70 11.12 -12.53 3.98
C MET A 70 12.21 -11.83 3.17
N LEU A 71 12.46 -10.56 3.49
CA LEU A 71 13.63 -9.84 2.98
C LEU A 71 14.86 -10.28 3.75
N SER A 72 15.98 -10.46 3.06
CA SER A 72 17.23 -10.94 3.64
C SER A 72 18.25 -9.81 3.79
N GLU A 73 18.85 -9.69 4.97
CA GLU A 73 19.99 -8.79 5.20
C GLU A 73 21.17 -9.11 4.29
N LYS A 74 21.41 -10.39 3.98
CA LYS A 74 22.46 -10.83 3.06
C LYS A 74 22.29 -10.32 1.63
N GLN A 75 21.07 -9.91 1.29
CA GLN A 75 20.68 -9.31 0.00
C GLN A 75 20.38 -7.81 0.16
N GLU A 76 20.90 -7.18 1.23
CA GLU A 76 20.65 -5.76 1.54
C GLU A 76 19.17 -5.42 1.60
N PHE A 77 18.34 -6.37 2.03
CA PHE A 77 16.87 -6.28 2.01
C PHE A 77 16.27 -5.96 0.63
N ASN A 78 17.07 -6.12 -0.44
CA ASN A 78 16.55 -6.00 -1.79
C ASN A 78 15.47 -7.04 -2.03
N SER A 79 14.40 -6.58 -2.60
CA SER A 79 13.22 -7.39 -2.75
C SER A 79 13.41 -8.49 -3.79
N PRO A 80 13.03 -9.70 -3.45
CA PRO A 80 12.87 -10.74 -4.43
C PRO A 80 11.53 -10.58 -5.15
N MET A 81 11.44 -9.72 -6.14
CA MET A 81 10.23 -9.61 -6.98
C MET A 81 9.75 -11.00 -7.44
N ARG A 82 10.69 -11.88 -7.77
CA ARG A 82 10.38 -13.27 -8.10
C ARG A 82 9.63 -14.00 -6.97
N ASP A 83 10.06 -13.81 -5.72
CA ASP A 83 9.44 -14.49 -4.57
C ASP A 83 8.06 -13.92 -4.29
N LEU A 84 7.85 -12.61 -4.50
CA LEU A 84 6.53 -11.99 -4.44
C LEU A 84 5.59 -12.60 -5.48
N ILE A 85 6.01 -12.64 -6.74
CA ILE A 85 5.23 -13.21 -7.85
C ILE A 85 4.83 -14.66 -7.57
N VAL A 86 5.77 -15.48 -7.10
CA VAL A 86 5.50 -16.91 -6.82
C VAL A 86 4.52 -17.06 -5.65
N ASN A 87 4.62 -16.22 -4.62
CA ASN A 87 3.80 -16.33 -3.41
C ASN A 87 2.44 -15.60 -3.49
N ILE A 88 2.16 -14.82 -4.54
CA ILE A 88 0.83 -14.19 -4.72
C ILE A 88 -0.27 -15.24 -4.80
N LYS A 89 -0.02 -16.34 -5.48
CA LYS A 89 -1.02 -17.39 -5.68
C LYS A 89 -1.50 -17.98 -4.35
N GLY A 90 -2.80 -17.95 -4.14
CA GLY A 90 -3.43 -18.47 -2.91
C GLY A 90 -3.50 -17.44 -1.78
N ASN A 91 -3.08 -16.20 -2.00
CA ASN A 91 -3.31 -15.07 -1.11
C ASN A 91 -4.36 -14.13 -1.69
N ASP A 92 -5.23 -13.61 -0.82
CA ASP A 92 -6.33 -12.74 -1.21
C ASP A 92 -5.90 -11.26 -1.18
N ILE A 93 -4.88 -10.94 -0.36
CA ILE A 93 -4.34 -9.59 -0.20
C ILE A 93 -2.83 -9.63 -0.02
N LEU A 94 -2.12 -8.68 -0.62
CA LEU A 94 -0.69 -8.41 -0.43
C LEU A 94 -0.50 -7.04 0.20
N PHE A 95 0.33 -6.96 1.25
CA PHE A 95 0.79 -5.70 1.83
C PHE A 95 2.27 -5.49 1.56
N ILE A 96 2.61 -4.33 1.00
CA ILE A 96 3.98 -3.95 0.65
C ILE A 96 4.21 -2.45 0.91
N GLY A 97 5.30 -2.11 1.60
CA GLY A 97 5.74 -0.72 1.75
C GLY A 97 6.63 -0.29 0.58
N ASN A 98 6.41 0.89 0.04
CA ASN A 98 7.26 1.50 -0.99
C ASN A 98 7.36 3.02 -0.78
N PRO A 99 8.40 3.54 -0.12
CA PRO A 99 9.54 2.84 0.51
C PRO A 99 9.14 1.88 1.63
N ASN A 100 9.82 0.74 1.74
CA ASN A 100 9.54 -0.21 2.81
C ASN A 100 10.03 0.32 4.17
N ASN A 101 9.22 0.21 5.18
CA ASN A 101 9.58 0.51 6.57
C ASN A 101 9.73 -0.81 7.35
N PRO A 102 10.93 -1.15 7.88
CA PRO A 102 12.03 -0.22 8.25
C PRO A 102 13.22 -0.19 7.27
N THR A 103 13.24 -0.95 6.19
CA THR A 103 14.45 -1.17 5.38
C THR A 103 14.81 -0.01 4.45
N GLY A 104 13.84 0.84 4.09
CA GLY A 104 14.02 1.94 3.15
C GLY A 104 14.17 1.49 1.70
N THR A 105 14.03 0.21 1.41
CA THR A 105 14.14 -0.31 0.05
C THR A 105 12.96 0.14 -0.82
N LEU A 106 13.25 0.33 -2.11
CA LEU A 106 12.31 0.84 -3.10
C LEU A 106 12.16 -0.15 -4.25
N PHE A 107 10.94 -0.25 -4.76
CA PHE A 107 10.63 -0.87 -6.04
C PHE A 107 10.39 0.21 -7.08
N THR A 108 10.80 -0.03 -8.31
CA THR A 108 10.44 0.85 -9.42
C THR A 108 8.96 0.72 -9.75
N VAL A 109 8.39 1.76 -10.41
CA VAL A 109 6.99 1.71 -10.84
C VAL A 109 6.74 0.56 -11.82
N GLU A 110 7.72 0.26 -12.69
CA GLU A 110 7.65 -0.84 -13.66
C GLU A 110 7.57 -2.21 -12.96
N ASP A 111 8.42 -2.44 -11.95
CA ASP A 111 8.40 -3.68 -11.17
C ASP A 111 7.08 -3.84 -10.41
N MET A 112 6.59 -2.74 -9.82
CA MET A 112 5.33 -2.75 -9.09
C MET A 112 4.13 -2.95 -10.02
N GLU A 113 4.14 -2.38 -11.21
CA GLU A 113 3.08 -2.57 -12.19
C GLU A 113 2.98 -4.04 -12.62
N LEU A 114 4.12 -4.69 -12.91
CA LEU A 114 4.16 -6.13 -13.19
C LEU A 114 3.59 -6.97 -12.03
N LEU A 115 3.91 -6.60 -10.80
CA LEU A 115 3.41 -7.28 -9.61
C LEU A 115 1.89 -7.10 -9.45
N ILE A 116 1.38 -5.89 -9.65
CA ILE A 116 -0.04 -5.55 -9.53
C ILE A 116 -0.85 -6.28 -10.61
N GLU A 117 -0.38 -6.28 -11.85
CA GLU A 117 -1.01 -7.02 -12.96
C GLU A 117 -1.03 -8.53 -12.67
N HIS A 118 0.09 -9.09 -12.17
CA HIS A 118 0.14 -10.50 -11.80
C HIS A 118 -0.81 -10.82 -10.65
N ALA A 119 -0.92 -9.93 -9.66
CA ALA A 119 -1.87 -10.05 -8.56
C ALA A 119 -3.33 -10.03 -9.04
N GLU A 120 -3.67 -9.13 -9.97
CA GLU A 120 -5.01 -9.05 -10.56
C GLU A 120 -5.40 -10.37 -11.24
N ASN A 121 -4.49 -10.94 -12.04
CA ASN A 121 -4.69 -12.22 -12.72
C ASN A 121 -4.86 -13.41 -11.77
N ASN A 122 -4.45 -13.27 -10.49
CA ASN A 122 -4.59 -14.28 -9.45
C ASN A 122 -5.67 -13.95 -8.41
N GLY A 123 -6.44 -12.88 -8.62
CA GLY A 123 -7.50 -12.45 -7.69
C GLY A 123 -6.98 -11.91 -6.35
N CYS A 124 -5.72 -11.45 -6.31
CA CYS A 124 -5.09 -10.87 -5.13
C CYS A 124 -5.18 -9.34 -5.15
N PHE A 125 -5.65 -8.75 -4.06
CA PHE A 125 -5.70 -7.31 -3.88
C PHE A 125 -4.35 -6.81 -3.36
N VAL A 126 -3.85 -5.68 -3.88
CA VAL A 126 -2.53 -5.14 -3.51
C VAL A 126 -2.69 -3.84 -2.75
N VAL A 127 -2.12 -3.79 -1.56
CA VAL A 127 -2.01 -2.58 -0.74
C VAL A 127 -0.56 -2.12 -0.76
N VAL A 128 -0.31 -0.98 -1.39
CA VAL A 128 1.00 -0.34 -1.44
C VAL A 128 1.03 0.84 -0.47
N ASP A 129 1.89 0.75 0.54
CA ASP A 129 2.05 1.83 1.53
C ASP A 129 3.14 2.80 1.07
N GLU A 130 2.70 3.94 0.57
CA GLU A 130 3.55 5.06 0.14
C GLU A 130 3.67 6.17 1.20
N SER A 131 3.47 5.86 2.48
CA SER A 131 3.53 6.87 3.57
C SER A 131 4.83 7.66 3.64
N PHE A 132 5.90 7.16 3.03
CA PHE A 132 7.21 7.81 2.98
C PHE A 132 7.62 8.24 1.56
N MET A 133 6.77 8.11 0.56
CA MET A 133 7.10 8.41 -0.84
C MET A 133 7.45 9.90 -1.06
N ASP A 134 6.77 10.81 -0.37
CA ASP A 134 7.06 12.26 -0.49
C ASP A 134 8.48 12.67 -0.07
N PHE A 135 9.23 11.81 0.65
CA PHE A 135 10.63 12.04 0.96
C PHE A 135 11.58 11.71 -0.21
N ILE A 136 11.09 11.05 -1.25
CA ILE A 136 11.87 10.62 -2.42
C ILE A 136 11.84 11.74 -3.47
N LYS A 137 13.02 12.29 -3.83
CA LYS A 137 13.11 13.40 -4.79
C LYS A 137 12.63 13.06 -6.21
N THR A 138 12.76 11.81 -6.61
CA THR A 138 12.35 11.28 -7.91
C THR A 138 11.20 10.30 -7.74
N SER A 139 10.20 10.70 -6.94
CA SER A 139 9.06 9.82 -6.59
C SER A 139 8.31 9.28 -7.79
N GLU A 140 8.33 9.99 -8.92
CA GLU A 140 7.68 9.57 -10.17
C GLU A 140 8.22 8.23 -10.72
N ALA A 141 9.46 7.88 -10.38
CA ALA A 141 10.07 6.60 -10.78
C ALA A 141 9.65 5.42 -9.88
N PHE A 142 8.96 5.69 -8.76
CA PHE A 142 8.68 4.69 -7.72
C PHE A 142 7.23 4.67 -7.26
N SER A 143 6.49 5.78 -7.40
CA SER A 143 5.09 5.88 -6.95
C SER A 143 4.16 5.15 -7.91
N VAL A 144 3.32 4.28 -7.33
CA VAL A 144 2.26 3.59 -8.06
C VAL A 144 0.92 4.33 -7.99
N LEU A 145 0.91 5.52 -7.41
CA LEU A 145 -0.32 6.28 -7.23
C LEU A 145 -1.08 6.53 -8.54
N PRO A 146 -0.44 6.85 -9.69
CA PRO A 146 -1.16 6.98 -10.96
C PRO A 146 -1.81 5.68 -11.45
N LEU A 147 -1.33 4.51 -11.01
CA LEU A 147 -1.84 3.22 -11.43
C LEU A 147 -3.24 2.90 -10.84
N VAL A 148 -3.70 3.66 -9.83
CA VAL A 148 -5.07 3.52 -9.28
C VAL A 148 -6.15 3.82 -10.31
N GLU A 149 -5.81 4.56 -11.37
CA GLU A 149 -6.72 4.82 -12.49
C GLU A 149 -6.90 3.59 -13.40
N LYS A 150 -5.88 2.71 -13.45
CA LYS A 150 -5.83 1.53 -14.32
C LYS A 150 -6.27 0.24 -13.62
N TYR A 151 -5.84 0.03 -12.37
CA TYR A 151 -6.00 -1.25 -11.66
C TYR A 151 -7.05 -1.16 -10.55
N HIS A 152 -8.04 -2.06 -10.58
CA HIS A 152 -9.12 -2.13 -9.57
C HIS A 152 -8.74 -2.94 -8.33
N ASN A 153 -7.66 -3.72 -8.40
CA ASN A 153 -7.11 -4.49 -7.30
C ASN A 153 -6.00 -3.75 -6.54
N LEU A 154 -5.82 -2.45 -6.77
CA LEU A 154 -4.79 -1.61 -6.14
C LEU A 154 -5.40 -0.63 -5.14
N PHE A 155 -4.82 -0.56 -3.95
CA PHE A 155 -5.04 0.48 -2.96
C PHE A 155 -3.71 1.09 -2.55
N VAL A 156 -3.55 2.40 -2.73
CA VAL A 156 -2.35 3.13 -2.29
C VAL A 156 -2.65 3.82 -0.99
N LEU A 157 -1.90 3.44 0.05
CA LEU A 157 -1.98 4.05 1.36
C LEU A 157 -0.99 5.21 1.45
N HIS A 158 -1.50 6.41 1.70
CA HIS A 158 -0.68 7.61 1.81
C HIS A 158 -0.88 8.28 3.16
N SER A 159 0.15 8.97 3.68
CA SER A 159 0.08 9.55 5.03
C SER A 159 0.52 11.01 5.04
N LEU A 160 -0.41 11.90 5.34
CA LEU A 160 -0.11 13.33 5.55
C LEU A 160 0.63 13.59 6.87
N THR A 161 0.71 12.62 7.76
CA THR A 161 1.33 12.77 9.09
C THR A 161 2.86 12.77 9.05
N LYS A 162 3.47 12.24 7.98
CA LYS A 162 4.92 12.07 7.86
C LYS A 162 5.56 13.30 7.25
N PHE A 163 5.54 13.41 5.94
CA PHE A 163 6.19 14.50 5.23
C PHE A 163 5.59 15.87 5.57
N TYR A 164 4.27 15.97 5.58
CA TYR A 164 3.55 17.22 5.84
C TYR A 164 3.41 17.56 7.33
N ALA A 165 3.82 16.66 8.23
CA ALA A 165 3.74 16.84 9.68
C ALA A 165 2.34 17.26 10.18
N LEU A 166 1.27 16.67 9.63
CA LEU A 166 -0.14 17.00 9.91
C LEU A 166 -0.86 15.90 10.72
N PRO A 167 -0.43 15.58 11.95
CA PRO A 167 -1.02 14.47 12.71
C PRO A 167 -2.42 14.76 13.24
N GLY A 168 -2.86 15.99 13.24
CA GLY A 168 -4.13 16.43 13.81
C GLY A 168 -5.21 16.83 12.80
N LEU A 169 -4.90 16.87 11.51
CA LEU A 169 -5.87 17.16 10.45
C LEU A 169 -6.47 15.85 9.92
N ARG A 170 -7.53 15.43 10.55
CA ARG A 170 -8.25 14.19 10.25
C ARG A 170 -9.72 14.45 10.16
#